data_07237f910bd6621997a7164617c122b8
#
_entry.id   07237f910bd6621997a7164617c122b8
#
_cell.length_a   1.000
_cell.length_b   1.000
_cell.length_c   1.000
_cell.angle_alpha   90.00
_cell.angle_beta   90.00
_cell.angle_gamma   90.00
#
_symmetry.space_group_name_H-M   'P 1'
#
loop_
_entity.id
_entity.type
_entity.pdbx_description
1 polymer ?
#
loop_
_entity_poly.entity_id
_entity_poly.type
_entity_poly.pdbx_seq_one_letter_code
_entity_poly.pdbx_strand_id
1 'polypeptide(L)'
;MAAVEVSQLSDAGVVEAAQVAERLARRTAAAVTDRLVVEASDRNLPRSLGYRDVRDFLAHRLGVGDPAARHRLIAATGSFTSIVGEKGDPQCPTLARHWGQGLIAPARARAVLEVLDQIPHQVPADVRAAAKAQMAGYGVQFTPKEITNLGTRLMAHLDPDGTVTDGKDRAR
;
A
#
# COMPACT_ATOMS: atom_id res chain seq x y z
N MET A 1 -3.31 -19.81 26.88
CA MET A 1 -3.13 -18.35 26.66
C MET A 1 -3.89 -17.65 27.76
N ALA A 2 -3.20 -16.96 28.69
CA ALA A 2 -3.88 -16.20 29.74
C ALA A 2 -4.63 -15.03 29.09
N ALA A 3 -5.91 -14.87 29.42
CA ALA A 3 -6.67 -13.71 29.01
C ALA A 3 -6.05 -12.46 29.68
N VAL A 4 -5.66 -11.48 28.88
CA VAL A 4 -5.19 -10.18 29.41
C VAL A 4 -6.42 -9.49 29.99
N GLU A 5 -6.43 -9.26 31.31
CA GLU A 5 -7.49 -8.47 31.93
C GLU A 5 -7.26 -6.98 31.57
N VAL A 6 -7.94 -6.55 30.52
CA VAL A 6 -7.84 -5.20 29.97
C VAL A 6 -8.18 -4.12 31.01
N SER A 7 -9.04 -4.46 31.99
CA SER A 7 -9.44 -3.57 33.09
C SER A 7 -8.31 -3.21 34.06
N GLN A 8 -7.22 -3.96 34.06
CA GLN A 8 -6.06 -3.71 34.93
C GLN A 8 -4.94 -2.89 34.26
N LEU A 9 -5.10 -2.59 32.97
CA LEU A 9 -4.12 -1.77 32.26
C LEU A 9 -4.29 -0.29 32.63
N SER A 10 -3.17 0.41 32.72
CA SER A 10 -3.18 1.89 32.75
C SER A 10 -3.64 2.45 31.41
N ASP A 11 -4.06 3.71 31.35
CA ASP A 11 -4.46 4.37 30.10
C ASP A 11 -3.37 4.25 29.02
N ALA A 12 -2.12 4.48 29.38
CA ALA A 12 -0.98 4.27 28.48
C ALA A 12 -0.87 2.82 28.02
N GLY A 13 -1.07 1.86 28.93
CA GLY A 13 -1.05 0.42 28.62
C GLY A 13 -2.17 0.00 27.66
N VAL A 14 -3.36 0.58 27.79
CA VAL A 14 -4.47 0.34 26.86
C VAL A 14 -4.10 0.82 25.46
N VAL A 15 -3.55 2.04 25.34
CA VAL A 15 -3.15 2.60 24.04
C VAL A 15 -2.04 1.76 23.40
N GLU A 16 -1.02 1.38 24.16
CA GLU A 16 0.08 0.54 23.67
C GLU A 16 -0.41 -0.84 23.22
N ALA A 17 -1.22 -1.49 24.04
CA ALA A 17 -1.79 -2.80 23.70
C ALA A 17 -2.64 -2.72 22.41
N ALA A 18 -3.46 -1.68 22.25
CA ALA A 18 -4.24 -1.47 21.05
C ALA A 18 -3.34 -1.26 19.81
N GLN A 19 -2.28 -0.47 19.93
CA GLN A 19 -1.32 -0.25 18.84
C GLN A 19 -0.59 -1.54 18.44
N VAL A 20 -0.19 -2.35 19.41
CA VAL A 20 0.45 -3.65 19.17
C VAL A 20 -0.52 -4.61 18.46
N ALA A 21 -1.76 -4.71 18.96
CA ALA A 21 -2.78 -5.57 18.34
C ALA A 21 -3.07 -5.19 16.88
N GLU A 22 -3.26 -3.90 16.62
CA GLU A 22 -3.46 -3.37 15.28
C GLU A 22 -2.26 -3.63 14.35
N ARG A 23 -1.05 -3.46 14.87
CA ARG A 23 0.17 -3.75 14.11
C ARG A 23 0.29 -5.23 13.77
N LEU A 24 0.00 -6.11 14.71
CA LEU A 24 0.01 -7.56 14.49
C LEU A 24 -1.03 -7.97 13.45
N ALA A 25 -2.25 -7.44 13.54
CA ALA A 25 -3.31 -7.71 12.56
C ALA A 25 -2.88 -7.28 11.14
N ARG A 26 -2.30 -6.09 10.99
CA ARG A 26 -1.78 -5.61 9.70
C ARG A 26 -0.63 -6.47 9.18
N ARG A 27 0.31 -6.86 10.06
CA ARG A 27 1.42 -7.73 9.69
C ARG A 27 0.94 -9.09 9.22
N THR A 28 -0.04 -9.68 9.90
CA THR A 28 -0.64 -10.95 9.49
C THR A 28 -1.33 -10.81 8.14
N ALA A 29 -2.09 -9.72 7.94
CA ALA A 29 -2.73 -9.45 6.66
C ALA A 29 -1.72 -9.35 5.50
N ALA A 30 -0.61 -8.63 5.70
CA ALA A 30 0.44 -8.50 4.68
C ALA A 30 1.21 -9.80 4.46
N ALA A 31 1.58 -10.51 5.53
CA ALA A 31 2.43 -11.69 5.44
C ALA A 31 1.70 -12.96 4.98
N VAL A 32 0.40 -13.07 5.28
CA VAL A 32 -0.39 -14.27 5.02
C VAL A 32 -1.46 -13.99 3.97
N THR A 33 -2.39 -13.06 4.25
CA THR A 33 -3.55 -12.84 3.37
C THR A 33 -3.13 -12.39 1.98
N ASP A 34 -2.17 -11.45 1.87
CA ASP A 34 -1.71 -10.98 0.56
C ASP A 34 -1.04 -12.10 -0.24
N ARG A 35 -0.25 -12.95 0.43
CA ARG A 35 0.36 -14.12 -0.21
C ARG A 35 -0.68 -15.12 -0.71
N LEU A 36 -1.72 -15.36 0.09
CA LEU A 36 -2.81 -16.25 -0.32
C LEU A 36 -3.62 -15.68 -1.48
N VAL A 37 -3.81 -14.35 -1.54
CA VAL A 37 -4.44 -13.67 -2.67
C VAL A 37 -3.60 -13.81 -3.94
N VAL A 38 -2.28 -13.64 -3.84
CA VAL A 38 -1.35 -13.85 -4.96
C VAL A 38 -1.44 -15.29 -5.45
N GLU A 39 -1.32 -16.25 -4.55
CA GLU A 39 -1.40 -17.68 -4.88
C GLU A 39 -2.75 -18.03 -5.54
N ALA A 40 -3.86 -17.49 -5.01
CA ALA A 40 -5.17 -17.68 -5.62
C ALA A 40 -5.24 -17.08 -7.05
N SER A 41 -4.60 -15.93 -7.26
CA SER A 41 -4.49 -15.31 -8.57
C SER A 41 -3.67 -16.16 -9.53
N ASP A 42 -2.50 -16.62 -9.12
CA ASP A 42 -1.57 -17.42 -9.93
C ASP A 42 -2.21 -18.75 -10.35
N ARG A 43 -3.05 -19.34 -9.47
CA ARG A 43 -3.86 -20.53 -9.77
C ARG A 43 -5.14 -20.25 -10.54
N ASN A 44 -5.42 -19.00 -10.92
CA ASN A 44 -6.66 -18.57 -11.56
C ASN A 44 -7.95 -18.95 -10.77
N LEU A 45 -7.84 -19.11 -9.42
CA LEU A 45 -8.96 -19.50 -8.58
C LEU A 45 -10.14 -18.51 -8.60
N PRO A 46 -9.95 -17.18 -8.65
CA PRO A 46 -11.07 -16.26 -8.74
C PRO A 46 -12.02 -16.61 -9.90
N ARG A 47 -11.49 -16.83 -11.10
CA ARG A 47 -12.29 -17.17 -12.29
C ARG A 47 -12.89 -18.57 -12.20
N SER A 48 -12.14 -19.56 -11.72
CA SER A 48 -12.65 -20.92 -11.58
C SER A 48 -13.81 -21.03 -10.56
N LEU A 49 -13.86 -20.09 -9.60
CA LEU A 49 -14.94 -19.96 -8.62
C LEU A 49 -16.08 -19.02 -9.08
N GLY A 50 -16.06 -18.53 -10.32
CA GLY A 50 -17.11 -17.71 -10.90
C GLY A 50 -16.98 -16.21 -10.63
N TYR A 51 -15.87 -15.74 -10.08
CA TYR A 51 -15.59 -14.31 -9.92
C TYR A 51 -14.98 -13.75 -11.20
N ARG A 52 -15.31 -12.50 -11.53
CA ARG A 52 -14.82 -11.82 -12.72
C ARG A 52 -13.30 -11.62 -12.71
N ASP A 53 -12.77 -11.23 -11.58
CA ASP A 53 -11.33 -10.98 -11.35
C ASP A 53 -10.96 -11.07 -9.86
N VAL A 54 -9.69 -10.82 -9.53
CA VAL A 54 -9.19 -10.84 -8.15
C VAL A 54 -9.87 -9.79 -7.26
N ARG A 55 -10.26 -8.63 -7.81
CA ARG A 55 -10.92 -7.56 -7.03
C ARG A 55 -12.33 -7.99 -6.64
N ASP A 56 -13.03 -8.61 -7.58
CA ASP A 56 -14.36 -9.19 -7.35
C ASP A 56 -14.31 -10.30 -6.27
N PHE A 57 -13.30 -11.15 -6.32
CA PHE A 57 -13.02 -12.15 -5.29
C PHE A 57 -12.70 -11.52 -3.93
N LEU A 58 -11.86 -10.48 -3.88
CA LEU A 58 -11.55 -9.73 -2.65
C LEU A 58 -12.81 -9.12 -2.01
N ALA A 59 -13.68 -8.52 -2.83
CA ALA A 59 -14.91 -7.91 -2.38
C ALA A 59 -15.90 -8.93 -1.81
N HIS A 60 -16.23 -9.94 -2.62
CA HIS A 60 -17.35 -10.82 -2.33
C HIS A 60 -17.00 -12.04 -1.48
N ARG A 61 -15.79 -12.59 -1.66
CA ARG A 61 -15.38 -13.78 -0.90
C ARG A 61 -14.65 -13.45 0.37
N LEU A 62 -13.83 -12.39 0.35
CA LEU A 62 -13.01 -12.01 1.51
C LEU A 62 -13.56 -10.78 2.27
N GLY A 63 -14.61 -10.14 1.77
CA GLY A 63 -15.26 -9.00 2.43
C GLY A 63 -14.39 -7.77 2.54
N VAL A 64 -13.45 -7.57 1.61
CA VAL A 64 -12.56 -6.40 1.61
C VAL A 64 -13.33 -5.16 1.19
N GLY A 65 -13.39 -4.15 2.07
CA GLY A 65 -14.18 -2.94 1.82
C GLY A 65 -13.67 -2.06 0.67
N ASP A 66 -12.36 -2.08 0.39
CA ASP A 66 -11.76 -1.40 -0.77
C ASP A 66 -10.87 -2.39 -1.55
N PRO A 67 -11.48 -3.24 -2.38
CA PRO A 67 -10.76 -4.30 -3.10
C PRO A 67 -9.81 -3.74 -4.16
N ALA A 68 -10.11 -2.58 -4.74
CA ALA A 68 -9.25 -1.93 -5.74
C ALA A 68 -7.96 -1.41 -5.09
N ALA A 69 -8.08 -0.70 -3.96
CA ALA A 69 -6.92 -0.23 -3.21
C ALA A 69 -6.08 -1.40 -2.67
N ARG A 70 -6.73 -2.47 -2.19
CA ARG A 70 -6.00 -3.65 -1.70
C ARG A 70 -5.23 -4.35 -2.82
N HIS A 71 -5.86 -4.59 -3.96
CA HIS A 71 -5.22 -5.17 -5.13
C HIS A 71 -4.01 -4.34 -5.59
N ARG A 72 -4.20 -3.02 -5.68
CA ARG A 72 -3.13 -2.09 -6.05
C ARG A 72 -1.96 -2.12 -5.05
N LEU A 73 -2.23 -2.20 -3.75
CA LEU A 73 -1.22 -2.29 -2.72
C LEU A 73 -0.41 -3.59 -2.84
N ILE A 74 -1.07 -4.72 -3.05
CA ILE A 74 -0.42 -6.02 -3.28
C ILE A 74 0.47 -5.94 -4.54
N ALA A 75 -0.01 -5.34 -5.62
CA ALA A 75 0.78 -5.15 -6.84
C ALA A 75 1.99 -4.25 -6.60
N ALA A 76 1.81 -3.12 -5.92
CA ALA A 76 2.88 -2.16 -5.63
C ALA A 76 3.98 -2.71 -4.71
N THR A 77 3.67 -3.74 -3.91
CA THR A 77 4.65 -4.44 -3.08
C THR A 77 5.42 -5.54 -3.81
N GLY A 78 5.20 -5.72 -5.13
CA GLY A 78 5.90 -6.72 -5.95
C GLY A 78 5.46 -8.15 -5.67
N SER A 79 4.27 -8.36 -5.11
CA SER A 79 3.83 -9.69 -4.69
C SER A 79 3.24 -10.52 -5.83
N PHE A 80 2.68 -9.89 -6.88
CA PHE A 80 2.12 -10.62 -8.02
C PHE A 80 3.21 -11.10 -8.99
N THR A 81 2.99 -12.30 -9.52
CA THR A 81 3.82 -12.88 -10.56
C THR A 81 3.42 -12.31 -11.93
N SER A 82 4.40 -11.97 -12.76
CA SER A 82 4.18 -11.55 -14.14
C SER A 82 3.70 -12.72 -15.02
N ILE A 83 3.18 -12.41 -16.22
CA ILE A 83 2.79 -13.43 -17.22
C ILE A 83 3.95 -14.38 -17.58
N VAL A 84 5.19 -13.93 -17.38
CA VAL A 84 6.41 -14.72 -17.65
C VAL A 84 6.84 -15.56 -16.43
N GLY A 85 6.09 -15.51 -15.32
CA GLY A 85 6.40 -16.28 -14.12
C GLY A 85 7.42 -15.63 -13.19
N GLU A 86 7.86 -14.41 -13.48
CA GLU A 86 8.81 -13.66 -12.64
C GLU A 86 8.04 -12.76 -11.67
N LYS A 87 8.50 -12.70 -10.42
CA LYS A 87 8.01 -11.72 -9.46
C LYS A 87 8.58 -10.36 -9.83
N GLY A 88 7.69 -9.36 -9.95
CA GLY A 88 8.10 -7.99 -10.19
C GLY A 88 8.78 -7.37 -8.97
N ASP A 89 9.69 -6.44 -9.21
CA ASP A 89 10.25 -5.63 -8.14
C ASP A 89 9.17 -4.72 -7.53
N PRO A 90 9.24 -4.47 -6.21
CA PRO A 90 8.33 -3.51 -5.58
C PRO A 90 8.45 -2.12 -6.22
N GLN A 91 7.32 -1.48 -6.50
CA GLN A 91 7.28 -0.10 -7.00
C GLN A 91 8.03 0.87 -6.05
N CYS A 92 7.99 0.58 -4.75
CA CYS A 92 8.75 1.26 -3.70
C CYS A 92 9.17 0.24 -2.63
N PRO A 93 10.45 -0.18 -2.59
CA PRO A 93 10.95 -1.15 -1.61
C PRO A 93 10.71 -0.74 -0.15
N THR A 94 10.79 0.56 0.15
CA THR A 94 10.52 1.09 1.49
C THR A 94 9.06 0.91 1.88
N LEU A 95 8.11 1.17 0.98
CA LEU A 95 6.69 0.93 1.21
C LEU A 95 6.41 -0.56 1.43
N ALA A 96 6.98 -1.42 0.60
CA ALA A 96 6.82 -2.87 0.71
C ALA A 96 7.32 -3.40 2.06
N ARG A 97 8.47 -2.91 2.52
CA ARG A 97 9.03 -3.25 3.83
C ARG A 97 8.11 -2.79 4.97
N HIS A 98 7.67 -1.52 4.96
CA HIS A 98 6.79 -0.97 6.01
C HIS A 98 5.44 -1.70 6.04
N TRP A 99 4.90 -2.03 4.87
CA TRP A 99 3.68 -2.83 4.75
C TRP A 99 3.87 -4.23 5.36
N GLY A 100 4.90 -4.96 4.95
CA GLY A 100 5.22 -6.30 5.47
C GLY A 100 5.46 -6.34 6.98
N GLN A 101 5.95 -5.24 7.56
CA GLN A 101 6.14 -5.07 9.00
C GLN A 101 4.88 -4.62 9.75
N GLY A 102 3.78 -4.34 9.05
CA GLY A 102 2.53 -3.82 9.63
C GLY A 102 2.64 -2.41 10.20
N LEU A 103 3.65 -1.64 9.78
CA LEU A 103 3.91 -0.28 10.28
C LEU A 103 2.98 0.76 9.68
N ILE A 104 2.47 0.50 8.48
CA ILE A 104 1.62 1.43 7.73
C ILE A 104 0.19 0.89 7.64
N ALA A 105 -0.79 1.74 7.96
CA ALA A 105 -2.21 1.39 7.83
C ALA A 105 -2.66 1.46 6.36
N PRO A 106 -3.69 0.66 5.93
CA PRO A 106 -4.14 0.61 4.54
C PRO A 106 -4.47 1.98 3.94
N ALA A 107 -5.17 2.85 4.68
CA ALA A 107 -5.52 4.20 4.21
C ALA A 107 -4.30 5.08 3.97
N ARG A 108 -3.27 4.97 4.81
CA ARG A 108 -2.00 5.69 4.65
C ARG A 108 -1.20 5.15 3.48
N ALA A 109 -1.14 3.81 3.33
CA ALA A 109 -0.47 3.18 2.19
C ALA A 109 -1.11 3.59 0.86
N ARG A 110 -2.45 3.69 0.81
CA ARG A 110 -3.18 4.20 -0.34
C ARG A 110 -2.77 5.65 -0.67
N ALA A 111 -2.79 6.55 0.32
CA ALA A 111 -2.39 7.94 0.12
C ALA A 111 -0.95 8.06 -0.38
N VAL A 112 -0.02 7.24 0.14
CA VAL A 112 1.35 7.18 -0.38
C VAL A 112 1.35 6.78 -1.84
N LEU A 113 0.66 5.69 -2.22
CA LEU A 113 0.61 5.23 -3.62
C LEU A 113 0.03 6.28 -4.57
N GLU A 114 -1.01 7.01 -4.13
CA GLU A 114 -1.60 8.11 -4.90
C GLU A 114 -0.59 9.22 -5.18
N VAL A 115 0.29 9.54 -4.22
CA VAL A 115 1.39 10.50 -4.41
C VAL A 115 2.48 9.92 -5.31
N LEU A 116 2.87 8.65 -5.12
CA LEU A 116 3.92 8.03 -5.94
C LEU A 116 3.57 7.98 -7.43
N ASP A 117 2.28 7.86 -7.77
CA ASP A 117 1.83 7.85 -9.17
C ASP A 117 1.91 9.24 -9.82
N GLN A 118 1.93 10.30 -9.03
CA GLN A 118 2.03 11.67 -9.53
C GLN A 118 3.49 12.08 -9.80
N ILE A 119 4.48 11.30 -9.33
CA ILE A 119 5.90 11.64 -9.55
C ILE A 119 6.22 11.52 -11.04
N PRO A 120 6.64 12.63 -11.70
CA PRO A 120 6.87 12.63 -13.13
C PRO A 120 7.97 11.66 -13.55
N HIS A 121 7.78 11.01 -14.69
CA HIS A 121 8.76 10.05 -15.23
C HIS A 121 10.08 10.71 -15.67
N GLN A 122 10.04 12.01 -15.98
CA GLN A 122 11.20 12.82 -16.41
C GLN A 122 12.15 13.13 -15.25
N VAL A 123 11.68 13.03 -13.99
CA VAL A 123 12.56 13.19 -12.82
C VAL A 123 13.64 12.09 -12.85
N PRO A 124 14.93 12.42 -12.62
CA PRO A 124 16.02 11.46 -12.57
C PRO A 124 15.70 10.27 -11.67
N ALA A 125 16.12 9.07 -12.06
CA ALA A 125 15.71 7.82 -11.40
C ALA A 125 16.11 7.75 -9.92
N ASP A 126 17.28 8.28 -9.58
CA ASP A 126 17.79 8.36 -8.20
C ASP A 126 16.98 9.34 -7.34
N VAL A 127 16.65 10.52 -7.88
CA VAL A 127 15.80 11.51 -7.20
C VAL A 127 14.39 10.96 -7.01
N ARG A 128 13.83 10.30 -8.02
CA ARG A 128 12.53 9.65 -7.94
C ARG A 128 12.52 8.52 -6.90
N ALA A 129 13.58 7.71 -6.83
CA ALA A 129 13.71 6.66 -5.84
C ALA A 129 13.78 7.24 -4.41
N ALA A 130 14.54 8.31 -4.21
CA ALA A 130 14.64 9.01 -2.93
C ALA A 130 13.29 9.62 -2.51
N ALA A 131 12.58 10.29 -3.42
CA ALA A 131 11.25 10.85 -3.19
C ALA A 131 10.23 9.76 -2.80
N LYS A 132 10.23 8.63 -3.48
CA LYS A 132 9.38 7.47 -3.14
C LYS A 132 9.68 6.93 -1.75
N ALA A 133 10.96 6.77 -1.41
CA ALA A 133 11.37 6.28 -0.09
C ALA A 133 10.96 7.24 1.02
N GLN A 134 11.10 8.55 0.81
CA GLN A 134 10.70 9.59 1.74
C GLN A 134 9.19 9.57 1.98
N MET A 135 8.38 9.52 0.93
CA MET A 135 6.92 9.45 1.05
C MET A 135 6.45 8.18 1.76
N ALA A 136 7.10 7.04 1.49
CA ALA A 136 6.82 5.80 2.22
C ALA A 136 7.16 5.90 3.71
N GLY A 137 8.22 6.63 4.07
CA GLY A 137 8.57 6.94 5.47
C GLY A 137 7.49 7.80 6.15
N TYR A 138 6.98 8.82 5.46
CA TYR A 138 5.88 9.65 5.96
C TYR A 138 4.59 8.84 6.18
N GLY A 139 4.34 7.80 5.40
CA GLY A 139 3.20 6.90 5.59
C GLY A 139 3.15 6.21 6.95
N VAL A 140 4.28 6.09 7.66
CA VAL A 140 4.31 5.53 9.01
C VAL A 140 3.85 6.55 10.05
N GLN A 141 4.14 7.84 9.85
CA GLN A 141 4.02 8.89 10.87
C GLN A 141 2.77 9.77 10.70
N PHE A 142 2.44 10.10 9.45
CA PHE A 142 1.42 11.11 9.13
C PHE A 142 0.06 10.50 8.77
N THR A 143 -0.99 11.30 8.91
CA THR A 143 -2.34 10.95 8.45
C THR A 143 -2.44 10.97 6.91
N PRO A 144 -3.45 10.33 6.30
CA PRO A 144 -3.63 10.37 4.84
C PRO A 144 -3.70 11.79 4.27
N LYS A 145 -4.37 12.73 4.96
CA LYS A 145 -4.46 14.13 4.54
C LYS A 145 -3.11 14.84 4.56
N GLU A 146 -2.32 14.62 5.60
CA GLU A 146 -0.97 15.18 5.72
C GLU A 146 -0.04 14.60 4.64
N ILE A 147 -0.15 13.30 4.35
CA ILE A 147 0.59 12.63 3.25
C ILE A 147 0.28 13.30 1.91
N THR A 148 -1.01 13.55 1.61
CA THR A 148 -1.42 14.25 0.40
C THR A 148 -0.84 15.67 0.33
N ASN A 149 -0.88 16.42 1.44
CA ASN A 149 -0.29 17.77 1.50
C ASN A 149 1.23 17.76 1.31
N LEU A 150 1.92 16.78 1.90
CA LEU A 150 3.37 16.59 1.71
C LEU A 150 3.68 16.20 0.27
N GLY A 151 2.83 15.37 -0.36
CA GLY A 151 2.91 15.03 -1.77
C GLY A 151 2.81 16.25 -2.67
N THR A 152 1.87 17.15 -2.43
CA THR A 152 1.74 18.42 -3.19
C THR A 152 3.00 19.25 -3.09
N ARG A 153 3.59 19.36 -1.91
CA ARG A 153 4.86 20.09 -1.72
C ARG A 153 6.03 19.41 -2.43
N LEU A 154 6.07 18.08 -2.40
CA LEU A 154 7.07 17.31 -3.12
C LEU A 154 6.97 17.54 -4.62
N MET A 155 5.75 17.53 -5.20
CA MET A 155 5.56 17.80 -6.62
C MET A 155 6.02 19.21 -6.99
N ALA A 156 5.68 20.23 -6.20
CA ALA A 156 6.16 21.59 -6.43
C ALA A 156 7.70 21.72 -6.37
N HIS A 157 8.37 20.84 -5.62
CA HIS A 157 9.84 20.81 -5.58
C HIS A 157 10.45 20.05 -6.77
N LEU A 158 9.80 18.98 -7.23
CA LEU A 158 10.29 18.15 -8.33
C LEU A 158 10.02 18.77 -9.71
N ASP A 159 8.98 19.58 -9.81
CA ASP A 159 8.57 20.28 -11.05
C ASP A 159 8.15 21.73 -10.71
N PRO A 160 9.11 22.62 -10.36
CA PRO A 160 8.83 23.97 -9.94
C PRO A 160 8.21 24.84 -11.06
N ASP A 161 8.48 24.50 -12.32
CA ASP A 161 8.00 25.28 -13.48
C ASP A 161 6.69 24.75 -14.07
N GLY A 162 6.15 23.64 -13.53
CA GLY A 162 4.92 23.02 -14.02
C GLY A 162 4.98 22.61 -15.49
N THR A 163 6.19 22.41 -16.02
CA THR A 163 6.45 22.13 -17.46
C THR A 163 6.18 20.66 -17.81
N VAL A 164 6.02 19.81 -16.81
CA VAL A 164 5.70 18.39 -16.99
C VAL A 164 4.19 18.26 -17.14
N THR A 165 3.67 18.63 -18.29
CA THR A 165 2.28 18.34 -18.65
C THR A 165 2.08 16.83 -18.70
N ASP A 166 1.18 16.33 -17.86
CA ASP A 166 0.66 14.97 -17.91
C ASP A 166 0.20 14.68 -19.35
N GLY A 167 0.77 13.64 -19.97
CA GLY A 167 0.42 13.24 -21.35
C GLY A 167 -1.04 12.78 -21.54
N LYS A 168 -1.94 13.09 -20.60
CA LYS A 168 -3.37 12.79 -20.65
C LYS A 168 -4.20 13.77 -21.48
N ASP A 169 -3.66 14.96 -21.78
CA ASP A 169 -4.39 15.97 -22.55
C ASP A 169 -4.22 15.86 -24.09
N ARG A 170 -3.55 14.82 -24.60
CA ARG A 170 -3.39 14.60 -26.05
C ARG A 170 -4.36 13.60 -26.68
N ALA A 171 -5.39 13.18 -25.97
CA ALA A 171 -6.45 12.34 -26.51
C ALA A 171 -7.82 13.03 -26.39
N ARG A 172 -8.00 14.12 -27.16
CA ARG A 172 -9.31 14.63 -27.61
C ARG A 172 -9.28 14.92 -29.09
#